data_bdbc9e784f9d203d787f0edec66b38d2
#
_entry.id   bdbc9e784f9d203d787f0edec66b38d2
#
_cell.length_a   1.000
_cell.length_b   1.000
_cell.length_c   1.000
_cell.angle_alpha   90.00
_cell.angle_beta   90.00
_cell.angle_gamma   90.00
#
_symmetry.space_group_name_H-M   'P 1'
#
loop_
_entity.id
_entity.type
_entity.pdbx_description
1 polymer ?
#
loop_
_entity_poly.entity_id
_entity_poly.type
_entity_poly.pdbx_seq_one_letter_code
_entity_poly.pdbx_strand_id
1 'polypeptide(L)'
;GGVDVEKKKFNLNEFLLNYALYIILGLMIIVVIIIEPGFLHPSNFIKILTHASTRGILALGVAGMIVLAGTDLSAGRILGCCAAVSASLVQATTYASRMYPEITKDLPLILPLAASILIGVAFCALNGFGVAKLNLHAFIVSLGTQTIAFGATCIYIDSQEGGAQALSSFNEKFLNFVNGSFKIGSFELPYLIIYFALSAIVMWVIWNKTTLGKNMFAIGGNKEAAAVSGVNITK
;
A
#
# COMPACT_ATOMS: atom_id res chain seq x y z
N GLY A 1 17.09 25.34 47.69
CA GLY A 1 16.26 24.17 47.51
C GLY A 1 16.80 23.39 46.31
N GLY A 2 17.57 22.31 46.64
CA GLY A 2 18.06 21.40 45.58
C GLY A 2 16.90 20.57 45.07
N VAL A 3 16.76 20.49 43.75
CA VAL A 3 15.86 19.54 43.08
C VAL A 3 16.60 18.20 43.14
N ASP A 4 16.18 17.32 44.04
CA ASP A 4 16.60 15.93 44.05
C ASP A 4 16.11 15.27 42.75
N VAL A 5 17.02 15.08 41.81
CA VAL A 5 16.79 14.23 40.65
C VAL A 5 16.82 12.78 41.13
N GLU A 6 15.65 12.27 41.51
CA GLU A 6 15.46 10.86 41.86
C GLU A 6 15.95 10.00 40.69
N LYS A 7 17.08 9.32 40.85
CA LYS A 7 17.59 8.33 39.90
C LYS A 7 16.56 7.20 39.82
N LYS A 8 15.72 7.24 38.77
CA LYS A 8 14.74 6.19 38.46
C LYS A 8 15.49 4.85 38.43
N LYS A 9 15.23 4.00 39.44
CA LYS A 9 15.84 2.67 39.51
C LYS A 9 15.44 1.89 38.26
N PHE A 10 16.44 1.29 37.58
CA PHE A 10 16.19 0.43 36.42
C PHE A 10 15.26 -0.71 36.82
N ASN A 11 14.04 -0.71 36.32
CA ASN A 11 13.07 -1.75 36.52
C ASN A 11 13.06 -2.71 35.33
N LEU A 12 13.66 -3.88 35.50
CA LEU A 12 13.80 -4.89 34.45
C LEU A 12 12.43 -5.28 33.82
N ASN A 13 11.38 -5.37 34.66
CA ASN A 13 10.04 -5.71 34.16
C ASN A 13 9.46 -4.60 33.28
N GLU A 14 9.62 -3.36 33.67
CA GLU A 14 9.20 -2.20 32.87
C GLU A 14 9.99 -2.11 31.56
N PHE A 15 11.29 -2.39 31.61
CA PHE A 15 12.13 -2.46 30.42
C PHE A 15 11.69 -3.59 29.46
N LEU A 16 11.50 -4.80 29.99
CA LEU A 16 11.07 -5.95 29.18
C LEU A 16 9.70 -5.72 28.54
N LEU A 17 8.75 -5.12 29.27
CA LEU A 17 7.42 -4.83 28.71
C LEU A 17 7.48 -3.74 27.64
N ASN A 18 8.22 -2.67 27.86
CA ASN A 18 8.32 -1.56 26.91
C ASN A 18 9.07 -1.94 25.62
N TYR A 19 10.03 -2.86 25.72
CA TYR A 19 10.85 -3.30 24.58
C TYR A 19 10.57 -4.73 24.11
N ALA A 20 9.50 -5.36 24.61
CA ALA A 20 9.15 -6.75 24.33
C ALA A 20 9.16 -7.07 22.83
N LEU A 21 8.55 -6.20 22.02
CA LEU A 21 8.47 -6.38 20.56
C LEU A 21 9.87 -6.42 19.91
N TYR A 22 10.75 -5.51 20.32
CA TYR A 22 12.12 -5.44 19.79
C TYR A 22 12.98 -6.62 20.26
N ILE A 23 12.78 -7.06 21.49
CA ILE A 23 13.48 -8.23 22.06
C ILE A 23 13.06 -9.50 21.31
N ILE A 24 11.75 -9.70 21.11
CA ILE A 24 11.22 -10.85 20.36
C ILE A 24 11.75 -10.82 18.92
N LEU A 25 11.69 -9.66 18.26
CA LEU A 25 12.22 -9.52 16.90
C LEU A 25 13.72 -9.83 16.84
N GLY A 26 14.51 -9.32 17.79
CA GLY A 26 15.94 -9.60 17.88
C GLY A 26 16.23 -11.09 18.09
N LEU A 27 15.51 -11.75 18.98
CA LEU A 27 15.62 -13.19 19.19
C LEU A 27 15.26 -13.99 17.96
N MET A 28 14.17 -13.63 17.26
CA MET A 28 13.80 -14.27 15.99
C MET A 28 14.90 -14.14 14.93
N ILE A 29 15.49 -12.95 14.78
CA ILE A 29 16.59 -12.72 13.83
C ILE A 29 17.79 -13.60 14.20
N ILE A 30 18.17 -13.67 15.47
CA ILE A 30 19.28 -14.51 15.94
C ILE A 30 19.01 -15.99 15.63
N VAL A 31 17.81 -16.48 15.91
CA VAL A 31 17.41 -17.85 15.60
C VAL A 31 17.52 -18.13 14.11
N VAL A 32 17.04 -17.23 13.26
CA VAL A 32 17.12 -17.38 11.80
C VAL A 32 18.56 -17.41 11.32
N ILE A 33 19.45 -16.57 11.87
CA ILE A 33 20.88 -16.54 11.51
C ILE A 33 21.57 -17.87 11.89
N ILE A 34 21.19 -18.46 13.04
CA ILE A 34 21.76 -19.74 13.49
C ILE A 34 21.31 -20.90 12.58
N ILE A 35 20.03 -20.91 12.17
CA ILE A 35 19.47 -21.97 11.34
C ILE A 35 19.94 -21.82 9.88
N GLU A 36 20.00 -20.60 9.37
CA GLU A 36 20.34 -20.28 7.97
C GLU A 36 21.39 -19.16 7.93
N PRO A 37 22.68 -19.50 8.00
CA PRO A 37 23.76 -18.50 7.97
C PRO A 37 23.77 -17.64 6.70
N GLY A 38 23.19 -18.18 5.59
CA GLY A 38 23.00 -17.42 4.34
C GLY A 38 22.02 -16.25 4.46
N PHE A 39 21.26 -16.15 5.56
CA PHE A 39 20.32 -15.04 5.80
C PHE A 39 21.02 -13.68 5.80
N LEU A 40 22.26 -13.59 6.28
CA LEU A 40 23.03 -12.34 6.30
C LEU A 40 23.59 -11.93 4.92
N HIS A 41 23.38 -12.75 3.88
CA HIS A 41 23.85 -12.37 2.55
C HIS A 41 23.15 -11.11 2.04
N PRO A 42 23.88 -10.12 1.47
CA PRO A 42 23.29 -8.84 1.00
C PRO A 42 22.08 -8.99 0.10
N SER A 43 22.02 -10.04 -0.73
CA SER A 43 20.88 -10.31 -1.60
C SER A 43 19.58 -10.55 -0.85
N ASN A 44 19.61 -11.07 0.38
CA ASN A 44 18.42 -11.26 1.18
C ASN A 44 17.87 -9.94 1.72
N PHE A 45 18.72 -9.01 2.09
CA PHE A 45 18.29 -7.65 2.47
C PHE A 45 17.61 -6.94 1.31
N ILE A 46 18.13 -7.10 0.09
CA ILE A 46 17.50 -6.56 -1.12
C ILE A 46 16.12 -7.17 -1.33
N LYS A 47 15.96 -8.50 -1.20
CA LYS A 47 14.67 -9.18 -1.30
C LYS A 47 13.69 -8.69 -0.24
N ILE A 48 14.12 -8.59 1.02
CA ILE A 48 13.28 -8.07 2.12
C ILE A 48 12.83 -6.64 1.80
N LEU A 49 13.75 -5.78 1.37
CA LEU A 49 13.45 -4.38 1.02
C LEU A 49 12.50 -4.31 -0.19
N THR A 50 12.65 -5.17 -1.18
CA THR A 50 11.76 -5.28 -2.35
C THR A 50 10.34 -5.65 -1.93
N HIS A 51 10.18 -6.67 -1.07
CA HIS A 51 8.88 -7.05 -0.52
C HIS A 51 8.28 -5.98 0.41
N ALA A 52 9.11 -5.30 1.19
CA ALA A 52 8.68 -4.19 2.01
C ALA A 52 8.23 -2.99 1.17
N SER A 53 8.85 -2.75 0.01
CA SER A 53 8.54 -1.63 -0.88
C SER A 53 7.12 -1.70 -1.44
N THR A 54 6.65 -2.86 -1.88
CA THR A 54 5.28 -3.04 -2.38
C THR A 54 4.24 -2.76 -1.30
N ARG A 55 4.46 -3.29 -0.10
CA ARG A 55 3.60 -3.02 1.06
C ARG A 55 3.71 -1.58 1.53
N GLY A 56 4.90 -0.99 1.44
CA GLY A 56 5.18 0.39 1.79
C GLY A 56 4.41 1.39 0.92
N ILE A 57 4.33 1.17 -0.39
CA ILE A 57 3.53 2.00 -1.30
C ILE A 57 2.05 2.00 -0.88
N LEU A 58 1.50 0.81 -0.59
CA LEU A 58 0.12 0.70 -0.10
C LEU A 58 -0.06 1.41 1.25
N ALA A 59 0.87 1.21 2.18
CA ALA A 59 0.86 1.83 3.50
C ALA A 59 0.89 3.37 3.43
N LEU A 60 1.67 3.95 2.50
CA LEU A 60 1.68 5.39 2.27
C LEU A 60 0.31 5.92 1.84
N GLY A 61 -0.43 5.18 1.01
CA GLY A 61 -1.80 5.54 0.63
C GLY A 61 -2.77 5.48 1.81
N VAL A 62 -2.72 4.42 2.60
CA VAL A 62 -3.61 4.22 3.77
C VAL A 62 -3.26 5.16 4.92
N ALA A 63 -2.00 5.59 5.05
CA ALA A 63 -1.56 6.49 6.12
C ALA A 63 -2.37 7.79 6.18
N GLY A 64 -2.85 8.31 5.04
CA GLY A 64 -3.74 9.46 5.00
C GLY A 64 -5.05 9.25 5.77
N MET A 65 -5.64 8.06 5.71
CA MET A 65 -6.84 7.71 6.47
C MET A 65 -6.56 7.63 7.97
N ILE A 66 -5.39 7.08 8.35
CA ILE A 66 -4.96 7.01 9.76
C ILE A 66 -4.77 8.42 10.33
N VAL A 67 -4.16 9.33 9.56
CA VAL A 67 -4.00 10.75 9.95
C VAL A 67 -5.35 11.42 10.19
N LEU A 68 -6.37 11.10 9.42
CA LEU A 68 -7.75 11.58 9.60
C LEU A 68 -8.52 10.86 10.73
N ALA A 69 -7.84 10.03 11.54
CA ALA A 69 -8.45 9.18 12.57
C ALA A 69 -9.54 8.23 12.02
N GLY A 70 -9.44 7.88 10.74
CA GLY A 70 -10.33 6.94 10.05
C GLY A 70 -9.71 5.55 9.93
N THR A 71 -10.55 4.53 9.85
CA THR A 71 -10.14 3.16 9.54
C THR A 71 -10.63 2.78 8.15
N ASP A 72 -9.72 2.34 7.28
CA ASP A 72 -10.06 1.85 5.93
C ASP A 72 -9.77 0.35 5.82
N LEU A 73 -10.83 -0.44 5.71
CA LEU A 73 -10.75 -1.88 5.50
C LEU A 73 -10.80 -2.25 4.01
N SER A 74 -11.13 -1.30 3.14
CA SER A 74 -11.36 -1.57 1.71
C SER A 74 -10.07 -1.64 0.89
N ALA A 75 -8.97 -1.05 1.38
CA ALA A 75 -7.72 -0.88 0.62
C ALA A 75 -7.19 -2.18 -0.01
N GLY A 76 -7.23 -3.30 0.72
CA GLY A 76 -6.78 -4.60 0.20
C GLY A 76 -7.64 -5.13 -0.94
N ARG A 77 -8.96 -4.96 -0.88
CA ARG A 77 -9.89 -5.41 -1.92
C ARG A 77 -9.89 -4.50 -3.14
N ILE A 78 -9.74 -3.19 -2.93
CA ILE A 78 -9.54 -2.22 -4.01
C ILE A 78 -8.24 -2.53 -4.76
N LEU A 79 -7.15 -2.80 -4.04
CA LEU A 79 -5.89 -3.24 -4.65
C LEU A 79 -6.07 -4.51 -5.48
N GLY A 80 -6.82 -5.50 -4.96
CA GLY A 80 -7.14 -6.73 -5.69
C GLY A 80 -7.91 -6.46 -6.98
N CYS A 81 -8.90 -5.56 -6.94
CA CYS A 81 -9.66 -5.14 -8.12
C CYS A 81 -8.76 -4.44 -9.17
N CYS A 82 -7.96 -3.49 -8.73
CA CYS A 82 -6.98 -2.80 -9.59
C CYS A 82 -5.99 -3.79 -10.21
N ALA A 83 -5.51 -4.75 -9.43
CA ALA A 83 -4.58 -5.78 -9.89
C ALA A 83 -5.22 -6.72 -10.91
N ALA A 84 -6.47 -7.15 -10.71
CA ALA A 84 -7.19 -8.01 -11.64
C ALA A 84 -7.35 -7.34 -13.01
N VAL A 85 -7.81 -6.07 -13.03
CA VAL A 85 -7.97 -5.33 -14.29
C VAL A 85 -6.62 -5.04 -14.95
N SER A 86 -5.62 -4.64 -14.19
CA SER A 86 -4.28 -4.42 -14.75
C SER A 86 -3.68 -5.70 -15.31
N ALA A 87 -3.78 -6.80 -14.56
CA ALA A 87 -3.26 -8.11 -14.94
C ALA A 87 -3.90 -8.64 -16.24
N SER A 88 -5.21 -8.49 -16.40
CA SER A 88 -5.91 -8.93 -17.62
C SER A 88 -5.45 -8.18 -18.87
N LEU A 89 -5.10 -6.89 -18.73
CA LEU A 89 -4.65 -6.04 -19.84
C LEU A 89 -3.19 -6.26 -20.25
N VAL A 90 -2.37 -6.85 -19.36
CA VAL A 90 -0.94 -7.09 -19.61
C VAL A 90 -0.60 -8.55 -19.89
N GLN A 91 -1.59 -9.41 -20.09
CA GLN A 91 -1.35 -10.79 -20.51
C GLN A 91 -0.64 -10.83 -21.88
N ALA A 92 0.29 -11.77 -22.03
CA ALA A 92 1.03 -11.94 -23.28
C ALA A 92 0.09 -12.32 -24.44
N THR A 93 0.27 -11.71 -25.59
CA THR A 93 -0.55 -11.99 -26.79
C THR A 93 -0.42 -13.43 -27.30
N THR A 94 0.64 -14.14 -26.90
CA THR A 94 0.87 -15.56 -27.19
C THR A 94 0.13 -16.50 -26.25
N TYR A 95 -0.43 -16.00 -25.16
CA TYR A 95 -1.13 -16.85 -24.17
C TYR A 95 -2.53 -17.22 -24.67
N ALA A 96 -2.80 -18.51 -24.85
CA ALA A 96 -4.05 -19.01 -25.45
C ALA A 96 -5.30 -18.71 -24.62
N SER A 97 -5.18 -18.79 -23.28
CA SER A 97 -6.31 -18.56 -22.34
C SER A 97 -6.32 -17.13 -21.78
N ARG A 98 -5.90 -16.13 -22.56
CA ARG A 98 -5.96 -14.73 -22.12
C ARG A 98 -7.40 -14.21 -22.10
N MET A 99 -7.67 -13.30 -21.17
CA MET A 99 -9.02 -12.75 -20.96
C MET A 99 -9.56 -11.97 -22.17
N TYR A 100 -8.67 -11.30 -22.93
CA TYR A 100 -9.01 -10.51 -24.11
C TYR A 100 -8.31 -11.03 -25.37
N PRO A 101 -8.88 -12.05 -26.05
CA PRO A 101 -8.30 -12.60 -27.28
C PRO A 101 -8.19 -11.58 -28.42
N GLU A 102 -9.06 -10.55 -28.42
CA GLU A 102 -9.09 -9.48 -29.45
C GLU A 102 -7.87 -8.58 -29.38
N ILE A 103 -7.18 -8.52 -28.25
CA ILE A 103 -5.97 -7.71 -28.10
C ILE A 103 -4.81 -8.44 -28.76
N THR A 104 -4.53 -8.12 -30.02
CA THR A 104 -3.51 -8.78 -30.84
C THR A 104 -2.10 -8.22 -30.67
N LYS A 105 -1.97 -7.07 -29.99
CA LYS A 105 -0.68 -6.40 -29.73
C LYS A 105 -0.55 -6.04 -28.27
N ASP A 106 0.66 -6.11 -27.72
CA ASP A 106 0.93 -5.66 -26.37
C ASP A 106 0.52 -4.20 -26.18
N LEU A 107 -0.31 -3.96 -25.16
CA LEU A 107 -0.74 -2.61 -24.82
C LEU A 107 0.41 -1.80 -24.21
N PRO A 108 0.44 -0.47 -24.47
CA PRO A 108 1.35 0.41 -23.74
C PRO A 108 1.09 0.34 -22.25
N LEU A 109 2.13 0.27 -21.42
CA LEU A 109 2.02 0.15 -19.95
C LEU A 109 1.19 1.26 -19.30
N ILE A 110 1.06 2.40 -19.97
CA ILE A 110 0.25 3.52 -19.48
C ILE A 110 -1.24 3.16 -19.36
N LEU A 111 -1.76 2.28 -20.22
CA LEU A 111 -3.18 1.90 -20.21
C LEU A 111 -3.56 1.08 -18.95
N PRO A 112 -2.89 -0.05 -18.62
CA PRO A 112 -3.19 -0.79 -17.41
C PRO A 112 -2.91 0.03 -16.14
N LEU A 113 -1.89 0.90 -16.14
CA LEU A 113 -1.65 1.83 -15.04
C LEU A 113 -2.78 2.85 -14.88
N ALA A 114 -3.22 3.48 -15.97
CA ALA A 114 -4.33 4.43 -15.96
C ALA A 114 -5.63 3.76 -15.51
N ALA A 115 -5.93 2.55 -15.99
CA ALA A 115 -7.09 1.78 -15.58
C ALA A 115 -7.07 1.50 -14.07
N SER A 116 -5.94 1.06 -13.52
CA SER A 116 -5.78 0.83 -12.08
C SER A 116 -5.98 2.09 -11.26
N ILE A 117 -5.40 3.22 -11.70
CA ILE A 117 -5.56 4.51 -11.03
C ILE A 117 -7.02 4.95 -11.04
N LEU A 118 -7.70 4.86 -12.18
CA LEU A 118 -9.10 5.25 -12.32
C LEU A 118 -10.02 4.43 -11.40
N ILE A 119 -9.82 3.11 -11.36
CA ILE A 119 -10.56 2.23 -10.45
C ILE A 119 -10.29 2.58 -8.99
N GLY A 120 -9.04 2.74 -8.62
CA GLY A 120 -8.66 3.14 -7.27
C GLY A 120 -9.28 4.48 -6.86
N VAL A 121 -9.21 5.49 -7.72
CA VAL A 121 -9.82 6.81 -7.51
C VAL A 121 -11.34 6.70 -7.37
N ALA A 122 -12.01 5.90 -8.19
CA ALA A 122 -13.46 5.72 -8.13
C ALA A 122 -13.90 5.12 -6.77
N PHE A 123 -13.23 4.08 -6.29
CA PHE A 123 -13.51 3.49 -4.97
C PHE A 123 -13.16 4.42 -3.81
N CYS A 124 -12.03 5.13 -3.89
CA CYS A 124 -11.66 6.12 -2.88
C CYS A 124 -12.64 7.29 -2.85
N ALA A 125 -13.14 7.74 -4.01
CA ALA A 125 -14.17 8.77 -4.10
C ALA A 125 -15.50 8.29 -3.48
N LEU A 126 -15.87 7.03 -3.69
CA LEU A 126 -17.04 6.42 -3.06
C LEU A 126 -16.91 6.43 -1.52
N ASN A 127 -15.76 6.02 -1.00
CA ASN A 127 -15.47 6.08 0.45
C ASN A 127 -15.54 7.53 0.97
N GLY A 128 -14.87 8.45 0.28
CA GLY A 128 -14.86 9.86 0.66
C GLY A 128 -16.25 10.48 0.65
N PHE A 129 -17.08 10.17 -0.34
CA PHE A 129 -18.46 10.62 -0.42
C PHE A 129 -19.29 10.09 0.78
N GLY A 130 -19.19 8.80 1.09
CA GLY A 130 -19.91 8.20 2.21
C GLY A 130 -19.55 8.84 3.55
N VAL A 131 -18.27 9.12 3.78
CA VAL A 131 -17.81 9.71 5.03
C VAL A 131 -18.09 11.22 5.09
N ALA A 132 -17.75 11.97 4.03
CA ALA A 132 -17.79 13.42 4.07
C ALA A 132 -19.19 14.01 3.82
N LYS A 133 -20.01 13.38 2.97
CA LYS A 133 -21.34 13.89 2.60
C LYS A 133 -22.48 13.20 3.35
N LEU A 134 -22.39 11.90 3.57
CA LEU A 134 -23.42 11.15 4.30
C LEU A 134 -23.15 11.09 5.80
N ASN A 135 -22.01 11.63 6.28
CA ASN A 135 -21.57 11.59 7.67
C ASN A 135 -21.55 10.18 8.28
N LEU A 136 -21.28 9.17 7.47
CA LEU A 136 -21.16 7.80 7.91
C LEU A 136 -19.77 7.56 8.53
N HIS A 137 -19.70 6.62 9.45
CA HIS A 137 -18.42 6.24 10.04
C HIS A 137 -17.53 5.55 9.00
N ALA A 138 -16.26 5.95 8.88
CA ALA A 138 -15.32 5.45 7.87
C ALA A 138 -15.21 3.92 7.84
N PHE A 139 -15.26 3.27 9.00
CA PHE A 139 -15.27 1.82 9.14
C PHE A 139 -16.45 1.15 8.39
N ILE A 140 -17.67 1.70 8.55
CA ILE A 140 -18.89 1.14 7.92
C ILE A 140 -18.84 1.32 6.40
N VAL A 141 -18.43 2.52 5.94
CA VAL A 141 -18.31 2.82 4.51
C VAL A 141 -17.27 1.91 3.86
N SER A 142 -16.10 1.80 4.45
CA SER A 142 -15.02 0.99 3.90
C SER A 142 -15.35 -0.51 3.90
N LEU A 143 -16.12 -0.99 4.88
CA LEU A 143 -16.60 -2.37 4.92
C LEU A 143 -17.59 -2.68 3.77
N GLY A 144 -18.51 -1.74 3.49
CA GLY A 144 -19.38 -1.82 2.33
C GLY A 144 -18.60 -1.78 1.00
N THR A 145 -17.69 -0.83 0.86
CA THR A 145 -16.85 -0.69 -0.33
C THR A 145 -15.94 -1.91 -0.55
N GLN A 146 -15.38 -2.48 0.51
CA GLN A 146 -14.63 -3.74 0.45
C GLN A 146 -15.44 -4.86 -0.19
N THR A 147 -16.72 -5.00 0.22
CA THR A 147 -17.61 -6.04 -0.30
C THR A 147 -17.96 -5.80 -1.76
N ILE A 148 -18.23 -4.54 -2.13
CA ILE A 148 -18.49 -4.14 -3.52
C ILE A 148 -17.26 -4.41 -4.40
N ALA A 149 -16.07 -4.01 -3.95
CA ALA A 149 -14.84 -4.23 -4.70
C ALA A 149 -14.53 -5.73 -4.88
N PHE A 150 -14.79 -6.54 -3.85
CA PHE A 150 -14.64 -7.99 -3.95
C PHE A 150 -15.63 -8.60 -4.95
N GLY A 151 -16.93 -8.27 -4.84
CA GLY A 151 -17.96 -8.74 -5.77
C GLY A 151 -17.67 -8.32 -7.21
N ALA A 152 -17.28 -7.05 -7.43
CA ALA A 152 -16.88 -6.56 -8.75
C ALA A 152 -15.69 -7.35 -9.32
N THR A 153 -14.68 -7.67 -8.49
CA THR A 153 -13.52 -8.47 -8.90
C THR A 153 -13.95 -9.89 -9.29
N CYS A 154 -14.83 -10.53 -8.51
CA CYS A 154 -15.31 -11.87 -8.80
C CYS A 154 -16.10 -11.89 -10.13
N ILE A 155 -17.03 -10.98 -10.33
CA ILE A 155 -17.82 -10.87 -11.57
C ILE A 155 -16.89 -10.62 -12.77
N TYR A 156 -15.91 -9.73 -12.60
CA TYR A 156 -14.94 -9.42 -13.63
C TYR A 156 -14.11 -10.64 -14.05
N ILE A 157 -13.58 -11.38 -13.09
CA ILE A 157 -12.76 -12.57 -13.38
C ILE A 157 -13.63 -13.70 -13.95
N ASP A 158 -14.86 -13.86 -13.46
CA ASP A 158 -15.79 -14.91 -13.94
C ASP A 158 -16.31 -14.64 -15.36
N SER A 159 -16.18 -13.41 -15.86
CA SER A 159 -16.57 -13.05 -17.23
C SER A 159 -15.62 -13.59 -18.32
N GLN A 160 -14.53 -14.28 -17.94
CA GLN A 160 -13.63 -14.91 -18.90
C GLN A 160 -14.32 -16.08 -19.63
N GLU A 161 -13.96 -16.32 -20.90
CA GLU A 161 -14.35 -17.53 -21.62
C GLU A 161 -13.83 -18.77 -20.87
N GLY A 162 -14.75 -19.64 -20.47
CA GLY A 162 -14.43 -20.82 -19.66
C GLY A 162 -14.50 -20.61 -18.14
N GLY A 163 -15.00 -19.46 -17.67
CA GLY A 163 -15.20 -19.14 -16.26
C GLY A 163 -13.95 -18.56 -15.57
N ALA A 164 -14.02 -18.44 -14.25
CA ALA A 164 -12.95 -17.82 -13.46
C ALA A 164 -11.63 -18.62 -13.54
N GLN A 165 -10.63 -18.04 -14.15
CA GLN A 165 -9.28 -18.59 -14.27
C GLN A 165 -8.24 -17.61 -13.68
N ALA A 166 -7.09 -18.16 -13.27
CA ALA A 166 -5.99 -17.34 -12.80
C ALA A 166 -5.41 -16.49 -13.94
N LEU A 167 -5.30 -15.19 -13.70
CA LEU A 167 -4.62 -14.27 -14.62
C LEU A 167 -3.12 -14.50 -14.55
N SER A 168 -2.52 -14.99 -15.62
CA SER A 168 -1.11 -15.39 -15.70
C SER A 168 -0.52 -15.05 -17.07
N SER A 169 0.77 -15.37 -17.26
CA SER A 169 1.49 -15.19 -18.52
C SER A 169 1.51 -13.74 -19.00
N PHE A 170 2.13 -12.87 -18.21
CA PHE A 170 2.25 -11.44 -18.52
C PHE A 170 3.31 -11.19 -19.59
N ASN A 171 3.14 -10.10 -20.33
CA ASN A 171 4.10 -9.67 -21.35
C ASN A 171 5.44 -9.24 -20.73
N GLU A 172 6.52 -9.36 -21.50
CA GLU A 172 7.88 -9.06 -21.02
C GLU A 172 8.07 -7.60 -20.59
N LYS A 173 7.37 -6.67 -21.23
CA LYS A 173 7.47 -5.23 -20.89
C LYS A 173 6.96 -4.98 -19.48
N PHE A 174 5.84 -5.60 -19.11
CA PHE A 174 5.29 -5.51 -17.78
C PHE A 174 6.18 -6.22 -16.74
N LEU A 175 6.67 -7.42 -17.07
CA LEU A 175 7.58 -8.16 -16.21
C LEU A 175 8.86 -7.36 -15.94
N ASN A 176 9.44 -6.75 -16.96
CA ASN A 176 10.62 -5.89 -16.81
C ASN A 176 10.33 -4.61 -16.00
N PHE A 177 9.14 -4.04 -16.16
CA PHE A 177 8.72 -2.87 -15.38
C PHE A 177 8.60 -3.19 -13.88
N VAL A 178 8.08 -4.38 -13.52
CA VAL A 178 7.88 -4.77 -12.13
C VAL A 178 9.12 -5.44 -11.54
N ASN A 179 9.70 -6.41 -12.24
CA ASN A 179 10.79 -7.25 -11.73
C ASN A 179 12.18 -6.78 -12.19
N GLY A 180 12.25 -5.74 -13.01
CA GLY A 180 13.51 -5.20 -13.48
C GLY A 180 14.35 -4.63 -12.36
N SER A 181 15.66 -4.54 -12.59
CA SER A 181 16.64 -3.99 -11.67
C SER A 181 17.59 -3.04 -12.38
N PHE A 182 18.10 -2.08 -11.62
CA PHE A 182 19.18 -1.21 -12.06
C PHE A 182 20.49 -1.77 -11.56
N LYS A 183 21.41 -2.10 -12.48
CA LYS A 183 22.72 -2.67 -12.14
C LYS A 183 23.73 -1.57 -11.88
N ILE A 184 24.32 -1.55 -10.68
CA ILE A 184 25.41 -0.65 -10.28
C ILE A 184 26.60 -1.53 -9.89
N GLY A 185 27.45 -1.85 -10.87
CA GLY A 185 28.56 -2.80 -10.65
C GLY A 185 28.06 -4.18 -10.30
N SER A 186 28.44 -4.69 -9.12
CA SER A 186 28.00 -6.00 -8.61
C SER A 186 26.67 -5.95 -7.85
N PHE A 187 26.06 -4.77 -7.72
CA PHE A 187 24.84 -4.55 -6.95
C PHE A 187 23.64 -4.37 -7.90
N GLU A 188 22.56 -5.10 -7.66
CA GLU A 188 21.31 -4.97 -8.39
C GLU A 188 20.24 -4.33 -7.52
N LEU A 189 19.77 -3.13 -7.90
CA LEU A 189 18.71 -2.42 -7.22
C LEU A 189 17.37 -2.63 -7.95
N PRO A 190 16.41 -3.39 -7.38
CA PRO A 190 15.09 -3.57 -7.99
C PRO A 190 14.32 -2.27 -8.16
N TYR A 191 13.63 -2.11 -9.28
CA TYR A 191 12.83 -0.92 -9.58
C TYR A 191 11.74 -0.65 -8.53
N LEU A 192 11.19 -1.67 -7.89
CA LEU A 192 10.19 -1.52 -6.84
C LEU A 192 10.68 -0.67 -5.65
N ILE A 193 11.97 -0.75 -5.31
CA ILE A 193 12.57 0.08 -4.25
C ILE A 193 12.59 1.55 -4.69
N ILE A 194 12.92 1.81 -5.96
CA ILE A 194 12.93 3.16 -6.54
C ILE A 194 11.50 3.73 -6.56
N TYR A 195 10.51 2.92 -6.98
CA TYR A 195 9.11 3.35 -6.98
C TYR A 195 8.60 3.67 -5.58
N PHE A 196 8.99 2.88 -4.59
CA PHE A 196 8.67 3.17 -3.19
C PHE A 196 9.31 4.47 -2.71
N ALA A 197 10.60 4.69 -2.98
CA ALA A 197 11.30 5.92 -2.61
C ALA A 197 10.66 7.16 -3.25
N LEU A 198 10.34 7.09 -4.55
CA LEU A 198 9.63 8.18 -5.25
C LEU A 198 8.25 8.43 -4.65
N SER A 199 7.48 7.37 -4.38
CA SER A 199 6.16 7.48 -3.74
C SER A 199 6.27 8.10 -2.35
N ALA A 200 7.27 7.72 -1.56
CA ALA A 200 7.51 8.28 -0.24
C ALA A 200 7.85 9.77 -0.29
N ILE A 201 8.67 10.20 -1.27
CA ILE A 201 8.99 11.63 -1.50
C ILE A 201 7.73 12.41 -1.86
N VAL A 202 6.91 11.88 -2.79
CA VAL A 202 5.65 12.53 -3.19
C VAL A 202 4.72 12.68 -2.00
N MET A 203 4.52 11.62 -1.21
CA MET A 203 3.66 11.67 -0.04
C MET A 203 4.22 12.59 1.05
N TRP A 204 5.54 12.60 1.24
CA TRP A 204 6.18 13.55 2.16
C TRP A 204 5.91 15.00 1.77
N VAL A 205 6.01 15.33 0.46
CA VAL A 205 5.66 16.67 -0.05
C VAL A 205 4.19 17.00 0.19
N ILE A 206 3.28 16.07 -0.13
CA ILE A 206 1.84 16.26 0.06
C ILE A 206 1.54 16.56 1.54
N TRP A 207 2.05 15.77 2.45
CA TRP A 207 1.74 15.93 3.88
C TRP A 207 2.40 17.16 4.52
N ASN A 208 3.65 17.45 4.18
CA ASN A 208 4.42 18.48 4.88
C ASN A 208 4.43 19.83 4.16
N LYS A 209 4.21 19.86 2.84
CA LYS A 209 4.39 21.08 2.04
C LYS A 209 3.08 21.61 1.44
N THR A 210 1.97 20.85 1.50
CA THR A 210 0.70 21.29 0.93
C THR A 210 -0.33 21.66 2.00
N THR A 211 -1.31 22.49 1.60
CA THR A 211 -2.47 22.82 2.44
C THR A 211 -3.35 21.59 2.72
N LEU A 212 -3.39 20.64 1.78
CA LEU A 212 -4.13 19.40 1.94
C LEU A 212 -3.59 18.60 3.15
N GLY A 213 -2.29 18.37 3.22
CA GLY A 213 -1.69 17.66 4.35
C GLY A 213 -1.93 18.38 5.68
N LYS A 214 -1.73 19.71 5.73
CA LYS A 214 -2.00 20.50 6.94
C LYS A 214 -3.44 20.38 7.39
N ASN A 215 -4.39 20.43 6.46
CA ASN A 215 -5.82 20.28 6.76
C ASN A 215 -6.14 18.86 7.26
N MET A 216 -5.53 17.81 6.70
CA MET A 216 -5.69 16.44 7.17
C MET A 216 -5.25 16.27 8.61
N PHE A 217 -4.09 16.80 9.00
CA PHE A 217 -3.60 16.78 10.38
C PHE A 217 -4.50 17.60 11.32
N ALA A 218 -4.99 18.75 10.89
CA ALA A 218 -5.91 19.57 11.67
C ALA A 218 -7.24 18.84 11.95
N ILE A 219 -7.84 18.24 10.90
CA ILE A 219 -9.10 17.47 11.01
C ILE A 219 -8.92 16.24 11.88
N GLY A 220 -7.82 15.49 11.69
CA GLY A 220 -7.53 14.29 12.46
C GLY A 220 -7.24 14.57 13.94
N GLY A 221 -6.68 15.75 14.25
CA GLY A 221 -6.46 16.19 15.63
C GLY A 221 -7.75 16.58 16.34
N ASN A 222 -8.54 17.47 15.73
CA ASN A 222 -9.86 17.86 16.23
C ASN A 222 -10.70 18.44 15.10
N LYS A 223 -11.71 17.68 14.65
CA LYS A 223 -12.59 18.03 13.54
C LYS A 223 -13.37 19.34 13.79
N GLU A 224 -13.86 19.53 15.02
CA GLU A 224 -14.65 20.72 15.37
C GLU A 224 -13.78 21.97 15.43
N ALA A 225 -12.60 21.89 16.05
CA ALA A 225 -11.65 23.00 16.08
C ALA A 225 -11.15 23.36 14.68
N ALA A 226 -10.92 22.39 13.80
CA ALA A 226 -10.55 22.62 12.42
C ALA A 226 -11.66 23.37 11.65
N ALA A 227 -12.92 22.97 11.84
CA ALA A 227 -14.07 23.64 11.21
C ALA A 227 -14.20 25.11 11.66
N VAL A 228 -14.08 25.39 12.96
CA VAL A 228 -14.12 26.78 13.49
C VAL A 228 -12.93 27.60 12.98
N SER A 229 -11.79 26.99 12.72
CA SER A 229 -10.60 27.63 12.13
C SER A 229 -10.72 27.85 10.61
N GLY A 230 -11.87 27.54 9.99
CA GLY A 230 -12.13 27.77 8.57
C GLY A 230 -11.67 26.66 7.64
N VAL A 231 -11.26 25.50 8.18
CA VAL A 231 -10.94 24.32 7.37
C VAL A 231 -12.22 23.68 6.85
N ASN A 232 -12.32 23.49 5.54
CA ASN A 232 -13.47 22.80 4.95
C ASN A 232 -13.36 21.30 5.19
N ILE A 233 -14.17 20.77 6.11
CA ILE A 233 -14.18 19.36 6.53
C ILE A 233 -14.90 18.42 5.56
N THR A 234 -15.57 18.95 4.53
CA THR A 234 -16.33 18.17 3.53
C THR A 234 -15.68 18.16 2.13
N LYS A 235 -14.50 18.76 2.01
CA LYS A 235 -13.78 18.90 0.74
C LYS A 235 -12.55 17.92 0.68
#